data_065f87e5308e622dceac5e8ae7b6b8b2
#
_entry.id   065f87e5308e622dceac5e8ae7b6b8b2
#
_cell.length_a   1.000
_cell.length_b   1.000
_cell.length_c   1.000
_cell.angle_alpha   90.00
_cell.angle_beta   90.00
_cell.angle_gamma   90.00
#
_symmetry.space_group_name_H-M   'P 1'
#
loop_
_entity.id
_entity.type
_entity.pdbx_description
1 polymer ?
#
loop_
_entity_poly.entity_id
_entity_poly.type
_entity_poly.pdbx_seq_one_letter_code
_entity_poly.pdbx_strand_id
1 'polypeptide(L)'
;LYKFNLSNDEKKRIRFLLKYFSKDLEKNTFTEKNLWKIFYFNNKEYLNDLIDFYIIKSKGSLKKIIKLKEFFKNKSAPKLKVNAKFLMQKFNLKEGRELGQKLKNIEELWLNNSFSISEKEIEKIVKD
;
A
#
# COMPACT_ATOMS: atom_id res chain seq x y z
N LEU A 1 -0.91 28.69 -24.38
CA LEU A 1 -1.13 27.38 -23.76
C LEU A 1 0.20 26.65 -23.60
N TYR A 2 0.68 26.59 -22.38
CA TYR A 2 1.91 25.87 -22.07
C TYR A 2 1.64 24.37 -22.07
N LYS A 3 2.25 23.65 -22.99
CA LYS A 3 2.27 22.20 -22.94
C LYS A 3 3.47 21.80 -22.05
N PHE A 4 3.17 21.25 -20.90
CA PHE A 4 4.22 20.69 -20.04
C PHE A 4 4.66 19.34 -20.60
N ASN A 5 5.94 19.25 -20.97
CA ASN A 5 6.56 17.97 -21.35
C ASN A 5 6.85 17.17 -20.08
N LEU A 6 5.87 16.42 -19.62
CA LEU A 6 6.01 15.57 -18.46
C LEU A 6 6.49 14.18 -18.88
N SER A 7 7.39 13.60 -18.11
CA SER A 7 7.79 12.21 -18.26
C SER A 7 6.61 11.28 -17.92
N ASN A 8 6.69 10.03 -18.33
CA ASN A 8 5.66 9.04 -17.99
C ASN A 8 5.53 8.85 -16.48
N ASP A 9 6.64 8.88 -15.76
CA ASP A 9 6.63 8.76 -14.29
C ASP A 9 5.95 9.96 -13.63
N GLU A 10 6.24 11.16 -14.11
CA GLU A 10 5.58 12.37 -13.61
C GLU A 10 4.08 12.33 -13.85
N LYS A 11 3.64 11.87 -15.03
CA LYS A 11 2.22 11.71 -15.35
C LYS A 11 1.54 10.72 -14.41
N LYS A 12 2.19 9.60 -14.11
CA LYS A 12 1.67 8.60 -13.15
C LYS A 12 1.55 9.17 -11.75
N ARG A 13 2.53 9.93 -11.30
CA ARG A 13 2.50 10.58 -9.99
C ARG A 13 1.37 11.59 -9.88
N ILE A 14 1.14 12.38 -10.93
CA ILE A 14 0.03 13.33 -10.97
C ILE A 14 -1.32 12.61 -10.94
N ARG A 15 -1.49 11.54 -11.73
CA ARG A 15 -2.73 10.74 -11.72
C ARG A 15 -3.01 10.13 -10.35
N PHE A 16 -1.98 9.67 -9.68
CA PHE A 16 -2.10 9.14 -8.32
C PHE A 16 -2.62 10.22 -7.36
N LEU A 17 -2.05 11.42 -7.40
CA LEU A 17 -2.50 12.53 -6.57
C LEU A 17 -3.93 12.95 -6.88
N LEU A 18 -4.32 12.95 -8.15
CA LEU A 18 -5.69 13.31 -8.55
C LEU A 18 -6.75 12.38 -7.97
N LYS A 19 -6.44 11.11 -7.76
CA LYS A 19 -7.36 10.18 -7.08
C LYS A 19 -7.70 10.65 -5.67
N TYR A 20 -6.73 11.23 -4.97
CA TYR A 20 -6.92 11.72 -3.61
C TYR A 20 -7.43 13.15 -3.56
N PHE A 21 -7.30 13.89 -4.65
CA PHE A 21 -7.80 15.27 -4.73
C PHE A 21 -9.33 15.33 -4.77
N SER A 22 -9.96 14.42 -5.49
CA SER A 22 -11.42 14.36 -5.63
C SER A 22 -12.12 13.73 -4.44
N LYS A 23 -11.37 13.01 -3.60
CA LYS A 23 -11.89 12.48 -2.34
C LYS A 23 -11.59 13.49 -1.24
N ASP A 24 -12.60 13.85 -0.46
CA ASP A 24 -12.33 14.54 0.79
C ASP A 24 -11.34 13.68 1.57
N LEU A 25 -10.15 14.23 1.79
CA LEU A 25 -9.13 13.52 2.54
C LEU A 25 -9.60 13.40 3.99
N GLU A 26 -10.42 12.39 4.23
CA GLU A 26 -10.92 12.10 5.55
C GLU A 26 -9.74 11.86 6.51
N LYS A 27 -9.93 12.23 7.76
CA LYS A 27 -8.93 12.06 8.82
C LYS A 27 -8.34 10.65 8.86
N ASN A 28 -9.11 9.66 8.38
CA ASN A 28 -8.73 8.24 8.40
C ASN A 28 -7.71 7.86 7.32
N THR A 29 -7.58 8.65 6.25
CA THR A 29 -6.63 8.37 5.17
C THR A 29 -5.19 8.51 5.65
N PHE A 30 -4.92 9.44 6.57
CA PHE A 30 -3.59 9.73 7.08
C PHE A 30 -3.30 9.05 8.42
N THR A 31 -3.74 7.81 8.56
CA THR A 31 -3.28 6.95 9.64
C THR A 31 -2.04 6.18 9.19
N GLU A 32 -1.19 5.82 10.15
CA GLU A 32 -0.01 5.01 9.87
C GLU A 32 -0.35 3.74 9.10
N LYS A 33 -1.43 3.07 9.49
CA LYS A 33 -1.89 1.83 8.84
C LYS A 33 -2.22 2.04 7.35
N ASN A 34 -2.95 3.11 7.02
CA ASN A 34 -3.32 3.39 5.64
C ASN A 34 -2.13 3.86 4.81
N LEU A 35 -1.22 4.62 5.40
CA LEU A 35 0.00 5.04 4.73
C LEU A 35 0.93 3.86 4.43
N TRP A 36 1.00 2.86 5.32
CA TRP A 36 1.72 1.62 5.04
C TRP A 36 1.14 0.87 3.85
N LYS A 37 -0.19 0.80 3.72
CA LYS A 37 -0.84 0.18 2.57
C LYS A 37 -0.51 0.92 1.27
N ILE A 38 -0.57 2.23 1.29
CA ILE A 38 -0.21 3.06 0.14
C ILE A 38 1.25 2.83 -0.25
N PHE A 39 2.14 2.80 0.72
CA PHE A 39 3.56 2.53 0.53
C PHE A 39 3.80 1.15 -0.08
N TYR A 40 3.08 0.14 0.39
CA TYR A 40 3.20 -1.23 -0.10
C TYR A 40 2.75 -1.39 -1.54
N PHE A 41 1.59 -0.83 -1.91
CA PHE A 41 1.03 -0.95 -3.25
C PHE A 41 1.64 0.01 -4.28
N ASN A 42 2.29 1.05 -3.81
CA ASN A 42 2.92 2.05 -4.66
C ASN A 42 4.41 2.09 -4.33
N ASN A 43 5.07 3.19 -4.58
CA ASN A 43 6.45 3.35 -4.17
C ASN A 43 6.60 4.53 -3.20
N LYS A 44 7.81 4.71 -2.69
CA LYS A 44 8.12 5.75 -1.72
C LYS A 44 7.87 7.16 -2.27
N GLU A 45 8.09 7.37 -3.55
CA GLU A 45 7.85 8.66 -4.21
C GLU A 45 6.38 9.04 -4.17
N TYR A 46 5.48 8.10 -4.45
CA TYR A 46 4.04 8.33 -4.37
C TYR A 46 3.59 8.66 -2.95
N LEU A 47 4.14 7.95 -1.97
CA LEU A 47 3.84 8.21 -0.57
C LEU A 47 4.29 9.62 -0.16
N ASN A 48 5.50 10.00 -0.53
CA ASN A 48 6.03 11.33 -0.23
C ASN A 48 5.20 12.43 -0.91
N ASP A 49 4.82 12.23 -2.17
CA ASP A 49 3.98 13.16 -2.92
C ASP A 49 2.64 13.36 -2.21
N LEU A 50 2.01 12.28 -1.75
CA LEU A 50 0.73 12.35 -1.06
C LEU A 50 0.84 13.11 0.27
N ILE A 51 1.88 12.83 1.04
CA ILE A 51 2.13 13.53 2.31
C ILE A 51 2.37 15.01 2.06
N ASP A 52 3.22 15.36 1.10
CA ASP A 52 3.53 16.75 0.75
C ASP A 52 2.29 17.49 0.26
N PHE A 53 1.49 16.84 -0.58
CA PHE A 53 0.22 17.38 -1.08
C PHE A 53 -0.73 17.68 0.07
N TYR A 54 -0.84 16.77 1.04
CA TYR A 54 -1.70 16.97 2.20
C TYR A 54 -1.21 18.11 3.09
N ILE A 55 0.10 18.24 3.27
CA ILE A 55 0.69 19.37 4.02
C ILE A 55 0.29 20.71 3.39
N ILE A 56 0.35 20.80 2.06
CA ILE A 56 -0.02 22.01 1.32
C ILE A 56 -1.52 22.29 1.45
N LYS A 57 -2.35 21.29 1.34
CA LYS A 57 -3.81 21.42 1.35
C LYS A 57 -4.37 21.61 2.76
N SER A 58 -3.72 21.08 3.76
CA SER A 58 -4.22 21.08 5.13
C SER A 58 -3.95 22.39 5.83
N LYS A 59 -4.98 22.99 6.39
CA LYS A 59 -4.87 24.14 7.29
C LYS A 59 -4.81 23.71 8.75
N GLY A 60 -4.72 22.39 9.01
CA GLY A 60 -4.80 21.83 10.35
C GLY A 60 -3.45 21.42 10.94
N SER A 61 -3.46 20.45 11.83
CA SER A 61 -2.32 20.00 12.62
C SER A 61 -1.18 19.43 11.79
N LEU A 62 -0.27 20.29 11.36
CA LEU A 62 0.90 19.92 10.57
C LEU A 62 1.88 19.02 11.33
N LYS A 63 1.93 19.15 12.66
CA LYS A 63 2.87 18.38 13.50
C LYS A 63 2.74 16.87 13.33
N LYS A 64 1.50 16.37 13.32
CA LYS A 64 1.23 14.93 13.15
C LYS A 64 1.69 14.43 11.78
N ILE A 65 1.47 15.22 10.75
CA ILE A 65 1.81 14.86 9.38
C ILE A 65 3.31 14.89 9.16
N ILE A 66 4.00 15.88 9.72
CA ILE A 66 5.47 15.96 9.68
C ILE A 66 6.09 14.76 10.38
N LYS A 67 5.53 14.33 11.52
CA LYS A 67 5.98 13.13 12.22
C LYS A 67 5.80 11.89 11.35
N LEU A 68 4.70 11.77 10.62
CA LEU A 68 4.47 10.65 9.70
C LEU A 68 5.49 10.68 8.55
N LYS A 69 5.78 11.85 8.01
CA LYS A 69 6.78 12.00 6.96
C LYS A 69 8.16 11.54 7.43
N GLU A 70 8.58 11.95 8.60
CA GLU A 70 9.85 11.53 9.21
C GLU A 70 9.87 10.04 9.50
N PHE A 71 8.76 9.50 9.99
CA PHE A 71 8.63 8.08 10.27
C PHE A 71 8.90 7.22 9.02
N PHE A 72 8.33 7.60 7.88
CA PHE A 72 8.48 6.84 6.64
C PHE A 72 9.77 7.12 5.89
N LYS A 73 10.51 8.15 6.26
CA LYS A 73 11.73 8.59 5.54
C LYS A 73 12.75 7.47 5.32
N ASN A 74 12.99 6.67 6.36
CA ASN A 74 13.98 5.60 6.33
C ASN A 74 13.36 4.19 6.32
N LYS A 75 12.06 4.09 6.06
CA LYS A 75 11.38 2.79 6.00
C LYS A 75 11.43 2.22 4.59
N SER A 76 11.51 0.91 4.50
CA SER A 76 11.34 0.18 3.26
C SER A 76 10.02 -0.59 3.30
N ALA A 77 9.43 -0.82 2.12
CA ALA A 77 8.17 -1.55 2.04
C ALA A 77 8.39 -2.99 2.50
N PRO A 78 7.55 -3.50 3.42
CA PRO A 78 7.64 -4.90 3.81
C PRO A 78 7.25 -5.81 2.65
N LYS A 79 7.80 -7.02 2.65
CA LYS A 79 7.54 -8.02 1.60
C LYS A 79 6.86 -9.22 2.19
N LEU A 80 5.81 -9.67 1.54
CA LEU A 80 5.14 -10.91 1.89
C LEU A 80 6.03 -12.09 1.47
N LYS A 81 6.36 -12.96 2.42
CA LYS A 81 7.21 -14.14 2.17
C LYS A 81 6.45 -15.28 1.52
N VAL A 82 5.13 -15.27 1.59
CA VAL A 82 4.28 -16.31 1.01
C VAL A 82 4.04 -15.99 -0.46
N ASN A 83 4.38 -16.92 -1.34
CA ASN A 83 4.15 -16.79 -2.78
C ASN A 83 3.46 -18.05 -3.33
N ALA A 84 3.14 -18.04 -4.63
CA ALA A 84 2.48 -19.16 -5.28
C ALA A 84 3.27 -20.46 -5.13
N LYS A 85 4.58 -20.38 -5.32
CA LYS A 85 5.48 -21.54 -5.21
C LYS A 85 5.43 -22.15 -3.81
N PHE A 86 5.44 -21.32 -2.77
CA PHE A 86 5.33 -21.76 -1.38
C PHE A 86 4.03 -22.53 -1.14
N LEU A 87 2.90 -21.99 -1.61
CA LEU A 87 1.59 -22.61 -1.44
C LEU A 87 1.46 -23.93 -2.22
N MET A 88 1.98 -23.96 -3.44
CA MET A 88 1.97 -25.19 -4.24
C MET A 88 2.78 -26.31 -3.60
N GLN A 89 3.96 -25.97 -3.05
CA GLN A 89 4.82 -26.97 -2.43
C GLN A 89 4.30 -27.44 -1.07
N LYS A 90 3.86 -26.53 -0.22
CA LYS A 90 3.44 -26.86 1.16
C LYS A 90 2.06 -27.51 1.22
N PHE A 91 1.12 -27.03 0.41
CA PHE A 91 -0.28 -27.48 0.45
C PHE A 91 -0.73 -28.28 -0.77
N ASN A 92 0.21 -28.59 -1.65
CA ASN A 92 -0.07 -29.41 -2.84
C ASN A 92 -1.13 -28.81 -3.76
N LEU A 93 -1.17 -27.48 -3.85
CA LEU A 93 -2.12 -26.76 -4.67
C LEU A 93 -1.64 -26.69 -6.13
N LYS A 94 -2.61 -26.67 -7.05
CA LYS A 94 -2.33 -26.51 -8.48
C LYS A 94 -2.34 -25.04 -8.88
N GLU A 95 -1.52 -24.69 -9.86
CA GLU A 95 -1.53 -23.38 -10.47
C GLU A 95 -2.92 -23.09 -11.08
N GLY A 96 -3.40 -21.85 -10.92
CA GLY A 96 -4.66 -21.43 -11.49
C GLY A 96 -5.31 -20.28 -10.73
N ARG A 97 -6.55 -20.00 -11.12
CA ARG A 97 -7.33 -18.88 -10.57
C ARG A 97 -7.57 -19.02 -9.05
N GLU A 98 -7.82 -20.23 -8.59
CA GLU A 98 -8.07 -20.48 -7.16
C GLU A 98 -6.84 -20.17 -6.32
N LEU A 99 -5.66 -20.58 -6.78
CA LEU A 99 -4.39 -20.28 -6.11
C LEU A 99 -4.16 -18.75 -6.03
N GLY A 100 -4.42 -18.03 -7.12
CA GLY A 100 -4.31 -16.58 -7.15
C GLY A 100 -5.25 -15.90 -6.16
N GLN A 101 -6.47 -16.38 -6.04
CA GLN A 101 -7.44 -15.83 -5.10
C GLN A 101 -7.02 -16.08 -3.65
N LYS A 102 -6.49 -17.25 -3.35
CA LYS A 102 -5.98 -17.59 -2.02
C LYS A 102 -4.78 -16.73 -1.64
N LEU A 103 -3.86 -16.49 -2.56
CA LEU A 103 -2.74 -15.57 -2.35
C LEU A 103 -3.21 -14.15 -2.05
N LYS A 104 -4.21 -13.68 -2.78
CA LYS A 104 -4.78 -12.36 -2.56
C LYS A 104 -5.41 -12.25 -1.17
N ASN A 105 -6.13 -13.27 -0.74
CA ASN A 105 -6.74 -13.31 0.59
C ASN A 105 -5.67 -13.31 1.69
N ILE A 106 -4.58 -14.04 1.49
CA ILE A 106 -3.45 -14.05 2.41
C ILE A 106 -2.80 -12.66 2.49
N GLU A 107 -2.58 -12.02 1.36
CA GLU A 107 -2.02 -10.67 1.31
C GLU A 107 -2.89 -9.66 2.06
N GLU A 108 -4.21 -9.71 1.85
CA GLU A 108 -5.14 -8.81 2.53
C GLU A 108 -5.11 -9.00 4.05
N LEU A 109 -5.10 -10.23 4.51
CA LEU A 109 -5.02 -10.51 5.95
C LEU A 109 -3.68 -10.05 6.53
N TRP A 110 -2.59 -10.31 5.82
CA TRP A 110 -1.26 -9.86 6.21
C TRP A 110 -1.18 -8.34 6.33
N LEU A 111 -1.74 -7.61 5.37
CA LEU A 111 -1.81 -6.14 5.41
C LEU A 111 -2.64 -5.65 6.59
N ASN A 112 -3.79 -6.28 6.83
CA ASN A 112 -4.70 -5.90 7.91
C ASN A 112 -4.14 -6.22 9.29
N ASN A 113 -3.25 -7.20 9.39
CA ASN A 113 -2.60 -7.60 10.63
C ASN A 113 -1.20 -6.96 10.80
N SER A 114 -1.01 -5.79 10.24
CA SER A 114 0.26 -5.03 10.35
C SER A 114 1.47 -5.82 9.87
N PHE A 115 1.33 -6.44 8.69
CA PHE A 115 2.37 -7.23 8.02
C PHE A 115 2.78 -8.49 8.78
N SER A 116 1.82 -9.12 9.43
CA SER A 116 2.02 -10.35 10.17
C SER A 116 0.93 -11.36 9.82
N ILE A 117 1.32 -12.61 9.60
CA ILE A 117 0.39 -13.70 9.36
C ILE A 117 0.98 -14.99 9.91
N SER A 118 0.15 -15.77 10.63
CA SER A 118 0.56 -17.05 11.20
C SER A 118 0.34 -18.20 10.20
N GLU A 119 1.03 -19.30 10.43
CA GLU A 119 0.83 -20.51 9.62
C GLU A 119 -0.60 -21.04 9.71
N LYS A 120 -1.21 -20.92 10.89
CA LYS A 120 -2.62 -21.33 11.09
C LYS A 120 -3.58 -20.51 10.25
N GLU A 121 -3.34 -19.21 10.16
CA GLU A 121 -4.16 -18.31 9.35
C GLU A 121 -4.01 -18.62 7.87
N ILE A 122 -2.80 -18.90 7.41
CA ILE A 122 -2.52 -19.32 6.03
C ILE A 122 -3.25 -20.63 5.73
N GLU A 123 -3.12 -21.61 6.60
CA GLU A 123 -3.76 -22.91 6.46
C GLU A 123 -5.28 -22.78 6.37
N LYS A 124 -5.87 -21.96 7.21
CA LYS A 124 -7.31 -21.70 7.19
C LYS A 124 -7.79 -21.12 5.86
N ILE A 125 -7.05 -20.15 5.31
CA ILE A 125 -7.38 -19.56 4.01
C ILE A 125 -7.26 -20.61 2.89
N VAL A 126 -6.22 -21.42 2.94
CA VAL A 126 -5.97 -22.45 1.92
C VAL A 126 -7.06 -23.53 1.92
N LYS A 127 -7.55 -23.92 3.10
CA LYS A 127 -8.57 -24.97 3.24
C LYS A 127 -9.99 -24.49 2.97
N ASP A 128 -10.23 -23.19 3.04
CA ASP A 128 -11.52 -22.62 2.65
C ASP A 128 -11.60 -22.58 1.11
#